data_3aff688422a34b55d5fed8b3f04d2caf
#
_entry.id   3aff688422a34b55d5fed8b3f04d2caf
#
_cell.length_a   1.000
_cell.length_b   1.000
_cell.length_c   1.000
_cell.angle_alpha   90.00
_cell.angle_beta   90.00
_cell.angle_gamma   90.00
#
_symmetry.space_group_name_H-M   'P 1'
#
loop_
_entity.id
_entity.type
_entity.pdbx_description
1 polymer ?
#
loop_
_entity_poly.entity_id
_entity_poly.type
_entity_poly.pdbx_seq_one_letter_code
_entity_poly.pdbx_strand_id
1 'polypeptide(L)'
;MKRIISAMAIILTLSLTIMGYAEETEPADDKKTGGWTNVSHEAEELPEDAQEAFDKAVENLDGAEYTPVALLSTQLVAGMNYCILCQVTPVVPNAEASWALVYIYADLEGNAEIMNVYELYIPQHSMPKE
;
A
#
# COMPACT_ATOMS: atom_id res chain seq x y z
N MET A 1 -15.28 38.05 -55.16
CA MET A 1 -14.70 36.94 -55.15
C MET A 1 -13.51 36.83 -54.32
N LYS A 2 -13.05 37.59 -53.78
CA LYS A 2 -11.92 37.48 -53.08
C LYS A 2 -12.14 37.30 -51.64
N ARG A 3 -13.18 37.36 -51.16
CA ARG A 3 -13.37 37.31 -49.81
C ARG A 3 -13.16 36.03 -49.18
N ILE A 4 -13.11 35.06 -49.73
CA ILE A 4 -13.04 33.80 -49.15
C ILE A 4 -11.89 33.51 -48.33
N ILE A 5 -10.87 34.10 -48.57
CA ILE A 5 -9.71 33.79 -47.88
C ILE A 5 -9.73 33.85 -46.44
N SER A 6 -10.37 34.73 -45.92
CA SER A 6 -10.19 34.93 -44.53
C SER A 6 -10.58 33.77 -43.67
N ALA A 7 -11.32 32.96 -44.09
CA ALA A 7 -11.79 31.94 -43.20
C ALA A 7 -10.77 30.98 -42.74
N MET A 8 -9.75 30.86 -43.47
CA MET A 8 -8.85 29.88 -43.09
C MET A 8 -8.10 30.07 -41.88
N ALA A 9 -7.67 31.13 -41.68
CA ALA A 9 -6.81 31.34 -40.58
C ALA A 9 -7.30 30.95 -39.24
N ILE A 10 -8.50 31.05 -39.04
CA ILE A 10 -9.02 30.82 -37.78
C ILE A 10 -8.87 29.45 -37.25
N ILE A 11 -9.02 28.55 -38.02
CA ILE A 11 -9.05 27.24 -37.54
C ILE A 11 -7.79 26.81 -36.93
N LEU A 12 -6.76 27.31 -37.39
CA LEU A 12 -5.55 26.88 -36.90
C LEU A 12 -5.34 27.01 -35.44
N THR A 13 -5.71 28.03 -34.94
CA THR A 13 -5.36 28.29 -33.59
C THR A 13 -6.00 27.36 -32.62
N LEU A 14 -7.09 26.93 -32.95
CA LEU A 14 -7.75 26.15 -32.05
C LEU A 14 -7.14 24.86 -31.67
N SER A 15 -6.65 24.23 -32.58
CA SER A 15 -6.19 22.92 -32.28
C SER A 15 -5.06 22.89 -31.28
N LEU A 16 -4.34 23.91 -31.23
CA LEU A 16 -3.26 23.85 -30.36
C LEU A 16 -3.58 23.77 -28.93
N THR A 17 -4.49 24.49 -28.55
CA THR A 17 -4.73 24.55 -27.17
C THR A 17 -5.06 23.27 -26.57
N ILE A 18 -5.67 22.48 -27.24
CA ILE A 18 -6.12 21.28 -26.67
C ILE A 18 -5.06 20.34 -26.33
N MET A 19 -4.07 20.35 -27.09
CA MET A 19 -3.12 19.42 -26.85
C MET A 19 -2.52 19.51 -25.52
N GLY A 20 -2.29 20.60 -25.07
CA GLY A 20 -1.56 20.72 -23.87
C GLY A 20 -2.19 20.13 -22.67
N TYR A 21 -3.43 19.97 -22.67
CA TYR A 21 -3.99 19.48 -21.48
C TYR A 21 -4.07 18.04 -21.35
N ALA A 22 -4.19 17.41 -22.35
CA ALA A 22 -4.39 15.99 -22.27
C ALA A 22 -3.34 15.30 -21.51
N GLU A 23 -2.18 15.77 -21.55
CA GLU A 23 -1.20 15.02 -20.96
C GLU A 23 -1.19 15.00 -19.52
N GLU A 24 -1.70 15.88 -18.92
CA GLU A 24 -1.57 15.88 -17.56
C GLU A 24 -2.35 14.89 -16.83
N THR A 25 -3.19 14.26 -17.44
CA THR A 25 -4.01 13.36 -16.69
C THR A 25 -3.47 12.02 -16.60
N GLU A 26 -2.41 11.75 -17.18
CA GLU A 26 -1.98 10.46 -17.15
C GLU A 26 -1.82 9.85 -15.90
N PRO A 27 -1.54 10.43 -14.95
CA PRO A 27 -1.28 9.79 -13.73
C PRO A 27 -2.30 8.78 -13.39
N ALA A 28 -3.42 9.05 -13.77
CA ALA A 28 -4.42 8.19 -13.36
C ALA A 28 -4.26 6.82 -13.79
N ASP A 29 -3.47 6.62 -14.72
CA ASP A 29 -3.42 5.41 -15.20
C ASP A 29 -2.83 4.42 -14.40
N ASP A 30 -2.36 4.75 -13.40
CA ASP A 30 -1.71 3.86 -12.71
C ASP A 30 -2.37 2.87 -12.01
N LYS A 31 -3.52 2.66 -12.17
CA LYS A 31 -4.12 1.59 -11.58
C LYS A 31 -3.46 0.41 -11.96
N LYS A 32 -2.42 0.40 -12.64
CA LYS A 32 -1.79 -0.75 -12.94
C LYS A 32 -1.33 -1.43 -11.76
N THR A 33 -1.22 -2.70 -11.80
CA THR A 33 -0.72 -3.49 -10.73
C THR A 33 0.68 -3.13 -10.48
N GLY A 34 1.18 -3.42 -9.37
CA GLY A 34 2.58 -3.31 -9.06
C GLY A 34 2.96 -2.21 -8.11
N GLY A 35 2.23 -1.19 -8.00
CA GLY A 35 2.59 -0.12 -7.11
C GLY A 35 2.05 -0.31 -5.71
N TRP A 36 2.82 0.01 -4.72
CA TRP A 36 2.34 0.01 -3.35
C TRP A 36 1.64 1.32 -3.05
N THR A 37 0.53 1.23 -2.37
CA THR A 37 -0.24 2.40 -1.96
C THR A 37 -0.22 2.52 -0.45
N ASN A 38 0.23 3.64 0.06
CA ASN A 38 0.26 3.86 1.49
C ASN A 38 -1.13 4.13 2.03
N VAL A 39 -1.38 3.61 3.21
CA VAL A 39 -2.67 3.77 3.86
C VAL A 39 -2.60 4.95 4.82
N SER A 40 -3.65 5.74 4.82
CA SER A 40 -3.73 6.82 5.74
C SER A 40 -4.09 6.29 7.13
N HIS A 41 -3.48 6.84 8.14
CA HIS A 41 -3.64 6.32 9.48
C HIS A 41 -4.66 7.06 10.30
N GLU A 42 -5.87 7.08 9.82
CA GLU A 42 -6.94 7.67 10.59
C GLU A 42 -7.74 6.59 11.30
N ALA A 43 -7.51 5.36 10.94
CA ALA A 43 -8.29 4.28 11.51
C ALA A 43 -7.56 3.66 12.69
N GLU A 44 -8.27 3.36 13.71
CA GLU A 44 -7.70 2.73 14.88
C GLU A 44 -7.57 1.22 14.73
N GLU A 45 -8.25 0.65 13.79
CA GLU A 45 -8.24 -0.81 13.60
C GLU A 45 -7.87 -1.18 12.18
N LEU A 46 -7.40 -2.38 11.97
CA LEU A 46 -7.15 -2.88 10.64
C LEU A 46 -8.46 -3.00 9.87
N PRO A 47 -8.46 -2.68 8.59
CA PRO A 47 -9.62 -2.96 7.75
C PRO A 47 -9.95 -4.45 7.77
N GLU A 48 -11.21 -4.76 7.63
CA GLU A 48 -11.67 -6.13 7.73
C GLU A 48 -10.95 -7.11 6.82
N ASP A 49 -10.74 -6.75 5.59
CA ASP A 49 -10.07 -7.62 4.63
C ASP A 49 -8.61 -7.86 4.99
N ALA A 50 -7.92 -6.85 5.51
CA ALA A 50 -6.55 -7.00 5.96
C ALA A 50 -6.48 -7.88 7.21
N GLN A 51 -7.45 -7.73 8.12
CA GLN A 51 -7.51 -8.54 9.32
C GLN A 51 -7.77 -10.00 8.97
N GLU A 52 -8.67 -10.27 8.05
CA GLU A 52 -8.94 -11.62 7.61
C GLU A 52 -7.74 -12.25 6.97
N ALA A 53 -7.05 -11.53 6.11
CA ALA A 53 -5.84 -12.02 5.46
C ALA A 53 -4.77 -12.33 6.50
N PHE A 54 -4.63 -11.44 7.49
CA PHE A 54 -3.66 -11.64 8.55
C PHE A 54 -3.99 -12.91 9.36
N ASP A 55 -5.22 -13.03 9.79
CA ASP A 55 -5.62 -14.17 10.60
C ASP A 55 -5.37 -15.50 9.89
N LYS A 56 -5.66 -15.55 8.61
CA LYS A 56 -5.40 -16.75 7.85
C LYS A 56 -3.92 -17.01 7.67
N ALA A 57 -3.14 -15.98 7.43
CA ALA A 57 -1.72 -16.12 7.20
C ALA A 57 -0.98 -16.63 8.42
N VAL A 58 -1.43 -16.28 9.63
CA VAL A 58 -0.77 -16.68 10.85
C VAL A 58 -1.38 -17.91 11.51
N GLU A 59 -2.47 -18.39 10.97
CA GLU A 59 -3.20 -19.49 11.58
C GLU A 59 -2.39 -20.71 11.95
N ASN A 60 -1.45 -21.07 11.15
CA ASN A 60 -0.65 -22.27 11.40
C ASN A 60 0.81 -21.95 11.75
N LEU A 61 1.08 -20.74 12.21
CA LEU A 61 2.43 -20.40 12.56
C LEU A 61 2.74 -20.78 14.00
N ASP A 62 3.86 -21.43 14.18
CA ASP A 62 4.33 -21.80 15.49
C ASP A 62 5.59 -21.00 15.82
N GLY A 63 5.93 -20.90 17.06
CA GLY A 63 7.20 -20.29 17.49
C GLY A 63 7.12 -18.82 17.85
N ALA A 64 6.16 -18.10 17.36
CA ALA A 64 5.98 -16.69 17.73
C ALA A 64 4.52 -16.28 17.65
N GLU A 65 4.17 -15.29 18.45
CA GLU A 65 2.85 -14.72 18.44
C GLU A 65 2.93 -13.40 17.69
N TYR A 66 2.05 -13.20 16.70
CA TYR A 66 2.02 -11.99 15.91
C TYR A 66 0.79 -11.19 16.26
N THR A 67 0.97 -9.92 16.62
CA THR A 67 -0.14 -9.02 16.95
C THR A 67 -0.14 -7.87 15.94
N PRO A 68 -1.16 -7.76 15.10
CA PRO A 68 -1.19 -6.70 14.11
C PRO A 68 -1.53 -5.36 14.76
N VAL A 69 -0.85 -4.32 14.34
CA VAL A 69 -1.02 -3.00 14.91
C VAL A 69 -1.58 -2.02 13.88
N ALA A 70 -1.07 -2.03 12.68
CA ALA A 70 -1.53 -1.10 11.65
C ALA A 70 -1.25 -1.61 10.24
N LEU A 71 -2.16 -1.33 9.34
CA LEU A 71 -1.95 -1.59 7.92
C LEU A 71 -1.21 -0.40 7.35
N LEU A 72 -0.03 -0.60 6.80
CA LEU A 72 0.79 0.49 6.28
C LEU A 72 0.63 0.71 4.78
N SER A 73 0.52 -0.33 4.03
CA SER A 73 0.36 -0.21 2.58
C SER A 73 -0.21 -1.47 1.95
N THR A 74 -0.74 -1.32 0.76
CA THR A 74 -1.32 -2.42 -0.01
C THR A 74 -0.79 -2.38 -1.43
N GLN A 75 -0.82 -3.51 -2.09
CA GLN A 75 -0.43 -3.60 -3.49
C GLN A 75 -1.40 -4.51 -4.20
N LEU A 76 -2.02 -4.00 -5.24
CA LEU A 76 -2.97 -4.78 -6.01
C LEU A 76 -2.21 -5.68 -7.00
N VAL A 77 -2.46 -6.94 -6.91
CA VAL A 77 -1.86 -7.95 -7.77
C VAL A 77 -3.00 -8.90 -8.18
N ALA A 78 -2.70 -10.09 -8.53
CA ALA A 78 -3.79 -11.08 -8.70
C ALA A 78 -4.13 -11.52 -7.28
N GLY A 79 -4.91 -10.75 -6.62
CA GLY A 79 -5.17 -10.79 -5.20
C GLY A 79 -4.70 -9.49 -4.60
N MET A 80 -4.25 -9.52 -3.37
CA MET A 80 -3.80 -8.32 -2.67
C MET A 80 -2.61 -8.62 -1.77
N ASN A 81 -1.61 -7.77 -1.83
CA ASN A 81 -0.53 -7.83 -0.87
C ASN A 81 -0.76 -6.77 0.20
N TYR A 82 -0.51 -7.13 1.43
CA TYR A 82 -0.66 -6.22 2.56
C TYR A 82 0.67 -6.09 3.29
N CYS A 83 1.03 -4.88 3.69
CA CYS A 83 2.16 -4.64 4.58
C CYS A 83 1.62 -4.20 5.92
N ILE A 84 1.77 -5.03 6.94
CA ILE A 84 1.18 -4.80 8.26
C ILE A 84 2.27 -4.66 9.30
N LEU A 85 2.20 -3.61 10.10
CA LEU A 85 3.09 -3.43 11.23
C LEU A 85 2.60 -4.31 12.36
N CYS A 86 3.45 -5.15 12.88
CA CYS A 86 3.11 -6.09 13.93
C CYS A 86 4.07 -6.05 15.09
N GLN A 87 3.60 -6.47 16.25
CA GLN A 87 4.47 -6.84 17.34
C GLN A 87 4.62 -8.35 17.28
N VAL A 88 5.82 -8.84 17.44
CA VAL A 88 6.13 -10.27 17.36
C VAL A 88 6.79 -10.68 18.67
N THR A 89 6.21 -11.66 19.32
CA THR A 89 6.74 -12.16 20.58
C THR A 89 7.06 -13.65 20.45
N PRO A 90 8.29 -14.05 20.57
CA PRO A 90 8.62 -15.48 20.51
C PRO A 90 7.96 -16.24 21.65
N VAL A 91 7.57 -17.48 21.37
CA VAL A 91 6.90 -18.30 22.37
C VAL A 91 7.97 -19.04 23.17
N VAL A 92 8.73 -18.29 23.96
CA VAL A 92 9.74 -18.84 24.86
C VAL A 92 9.69 -18.04 26.15
N PRO A 93 10.16 -18.57 27.27
CA PRO A 93 10.11 -17.87 28.54
C PRO A 93 10.86 -16.55 28.48
N ASN A 94 10.31 -15.53 29.07
CA ASN A 94 10.91 -14.21 29.18
C ASN A 94 11.23 -13.54 27.84
N ALA A 95 10.48 -13.87 26.80
CA ALA A 95 10.67 -13.25 25.50
C ALA A 95 10.15 -11.83 25.49
N GLU A 96 10.86 -10.97 24.81
CA GLU A 96 10.42 -9.60 24.65
C GLU A 96 9.84 -9.43 23.25
N ALA A 97 8.82 -8.58 23.13
CA ALA A 97 8.21 -8.30 21.85
C ALA A 97 9.13 -7.42 21.01
N SER A 98 9.17 -7.67 19.73
CA SER A 98 9.87 -6.82 18.77
C SER A 98 8.88 -6.31 17.74
N TRP A 99 9.28 -5.32 16.98
CA TRP A 99 8.44 -4.79 15.93
C TRP A 99 8.86 -5.38 14.58
N ALA A 100 7.91 -5.65 13.74
CA ALA A 100 8.20 -6.19 12.41
C ALA A 100 7.20 -5.71 11.37
N LEU A 101 7.65 -5.65 10.13
CA LEU A 101 6.76 -5.46 9.00
C LEU A 101 6.47 -6.84 8.44
N VAL A 102 5.22 -7.20 8.39
CA VAL A 102 4.79 -8.50 7.90
C VAL A 102 4.09 -8.30 6.56
N TYR A 103 4.63 -8.94 5.53
CA TYR A 103 4.06 -8.86 4.19
C TYR A 103 3.24 -10.10 3.94
N ILE A 104 1.97 -9.91 3.63
CA ILE A 104 1.03 -11.01 3.43
C ILE A 104 0.45 -10.94 2.03
N TYR A 105 0.36 -12.08 1.38
CA TYR A 105 -0.33 -12.20 0.10
C TYR A 105 -1.65 -12.91 0.32
N ALA A 106 -2.73 -12.31 -0.13
CA ALA A 106 -4.05 -12.93 -0.14
C ALA A 106 -4.47 -13.14 -1.59
N ASP A 107 -4.76 -14.37 -1.95
CA ASP A 107 -5.13 -14.67 -3.33
C ASP A 107 -6.61 -14.40 -3.60
N LEU A 108 -7.04 -14.59 -4.82
CA LEU A 108 -8.41 -14.30 -5.19
C LEU A 108 -9.42 -15.32 -4.62
N GLU A 109 -8.93 -16.40 -4.08
CA GLU A 109 -9.80 -17.43 -3.53
C GLU A 109 -9.95 -17.32 -2.03
N GLY A 110 -9.28 -16.38 -1.43
CA GLY A 110 -9.38 -16.14 0.01
C GLY A 110 -8.29 -16.81 0.84
N ASN A 111 -7.31 -17.41 0.21
CA ASN A 111 -6.17 -17.95 0.96
C ASN A 111 -5.17 -16.84 1.22
N ALA A 112 -4.44 -16.93 2.30
CA ALA A 112 -3.43 -15.94 2.63
C ALA A 112 -2.19 -16.60 3.22
N GLU A 113 -1.02 -16.03 2.91
CA GLU A 113 0.22 -16.53 3.44
C GLU A 113 1.21 -15.41 3.69
N ILE A 114 2.15 -15.61 4.58
CA ILE A 114 3.17 -14.64 4.85
C ILE A 114 4.24 -14.77 3.77
N MET A 115 4.51 -13.65 3.09
CA MET A 115 5.56 -13.63 2.09
C MET A 115 6.90 -13.29 2.71
N ASN A 116 6.92 -12.41 3.67
CA ASN A 116 8.15 -11.96 4.27
C ASN A 116 7.91 -11.28 5.60
N VAL A 117 8.92 -11.28 6.46
CA VAL A 117 8.86 -10.60 7.76
C VAL A 117 10.18 -9.85 7.92
N TYR A 118 10.08 -8.54 8.10
CA TYR A 118 11.26 -7.71 8.31
C TYR A 118 11.23 -7.17 9.74
N GLU A 119 12.18 -7.61 10.56
CA GLU A 119 12.25 -7.10 11.92
C GLU A 119 12.77 -5.67 11.90
N LEU A 120 12.13 -4.81 12.68
CA LEU A 120 12.49 -3.41 12.76
C LEU A 120 13.30 -3.17 14.03
N TYR A 121 14.45 -2.55 13.85
CA TYR A 121 15.24 -2.15 14.99
C TYR A 121 14.83 -0.74 15.39
N ILE A 122 14.27 -0.63 16.57
CA ILE A 122 13.88 0.67 17.10
C ILE A 122 14.86 0.99 18.22
N PRO A 123 15.73 1.97 18.04
CA PRO A 123 16.67 2.32 19.08
C PRO A 123 15.91 2.80 20.30
N GLN A 124 16.29 2.26 21.43
CA GLN A 124 15.71 2.74 22.66
C GLN A 124 16.35 4.06 22.97
N HIS A 125 15.58 5.10 22.91
CA HIS A 125 16.03 6.37 23.39
C HIS A 125 16.02 6.26 24.91
N SER A 126 17.17 6.34 25.49
CA SER A 126 17.21 6.48 26.93
C SER A 126 16.56 7.81 27.24
N MET A 127 15.44 7.76 27.87
CA MET A 127 14.84 8.97 28.37
C MET A 127 15.83 9.61 29.29
N PRO A 128 15.99 10.90 29.22
CA PRO A 128 16.87 11.57 30.17
C PRO A 128 16.33 11.26 31.55
N LYS A 129 17.20 10.80 32.38
CA LYS A 129 16.79 10.54 33.75
C LYS A 129 16.53 11.89 34.37
N GLU A 130 15.35 12.06 34.82
CA GLU A 130 15.02 13.27 35.54
C GLU A 130 15.74 13.30 36.88
#